data_95ded110652c0c78ac2507851cf40c9c
#
_entry.id   95ded110652c0c78ac2507851cf40c9c
#
_cell.length_a   1.000
_cell.length_b   1.000
_cell.length_c   1.000
_cell.angle_alpha   90.00
_cell.angle_beta   90.00
_cell.angle_gamma   90.00
#
_symmetry.space_group_name_H-M   'P 1'
#
loop_
_entity.id
_entity.type
_entity.pdbx_description
1 polymer ?
#
loop_
_entity_poly.entity_id
_entity_poly.type
_entity_poly.pdbx_seq_one_letter_code
_entity_poly.pdbx_strand_id
1 'polypeptide(L)'
;MKPLSTSTLPPRPSGLAVFISPLTVLPGSTEPEPATIVINQEIGKVVDVIPGQLIRDETSLDARKYGDLKVDKFVEIPEGRVLLPGLVDAHVHLNQPGRTSWEGFTSGTLAAISGGVTTVIDMPLNSIPSTTSVGALEVKIKAARFVGENKGVYCDVGFWGGIVPGNREHLSPLIRAGVKGFKCFLIESGVDEFPAVSEEDVRQAMIALRGSDGLILFHAEMGEPVHGLGDDQTYQTFLKSRPDQWEVTAIEMIIRLLDEEAANPTVETPTRAHIVHLASAQALPLIADARARGLPLTSETCFHYLVLSSDSVPADDHRSHTEYKCCPPIREESNREELWQALEDGLIDYVVSDHSPCIAEMKQGGFMGAWGGISALGLGISLLWTEICKRNERREAGESRKKQLQLADLVRWCCTNTAKQVGLAGQKGVIAKGADADFVVFDPEAHFQVDLDHLKFKNKVSPYVGKDLRGRVEATYLRGVMVHDIGQGGQIGPRWGNLI
;
A
#
# COMPACT_ATOMS: atom_id res chain seq x y z
N MET A 1 4.00 -23.92 -15.74
CA MET A 1 2.96 -24.32 -14.79
C MET A 1 1.61 -24.18 -15.45
N LYS A 2 0.66 -25.11 -15.25
CA LYS A 2 -0.73 -24.87 -15.64
C LYS A 2 -1.24 -23.66 -14.84
N PRO A 3 -2.02 -22.74 -15.44
CA PRO A 3 -2.66 -21.68 -14.67
C PRO A 3 -3.43 -22.32 -13.53
N LEU A 4 -3.21 -21.80 -12.32
CA LEU A 4 -3.80 -22.30 -11.09
C LEU A 4 -5.33 -22.23 -11.25
N SER A 5 -5.98 -23.40 -11.25
CA SER A 5 -7.40 -23.58 -11.54
C SER A 5 -8.26 -22.63 -10.72
N THR A 6 -9.16 -21.96 -11.41
CA THR A 6 -10.16 -21.00 -10.96
C THR A 6 -10.86 -21.44 -9.69
N SER A 7 -10.87 -20.54 -8.69
CA SER A 7 -11.79 -20.61 -7.55
C SER A 7 -13.22 -20.74 -8.07
N THR A 8 -14.08 -21.44 -7.33
CA THR A 8 -15.53 -21.48 -7.57
C THR A 8 -16.16 -20.14 -7.14
N LEU A 9 -15.74 -19.02 -7.77
CA LEU A 9 -16.45 -17.77 -7.67
C LEU A 9 -17.82 -17.93 -8.33
N PRO A 10 -18.86 -17.23 -7.84
CA PRO A 10 -20.14 -17.22 -8.56
C PRO A 10 -19.89 -16.73 -10.02
N PRO A 11 -20.72 -17.19 -10.98
CA PRO A 11 -20.56 -16.75 -12.36
C PRO A 11 -20.66 -15.21 -12.41
N ARG A 12 -19.79 -14.59 -13.22
CA ARG A 12 -19.86 -13.15 -13.42
C ARG A 12 -21.13 -12.78 -14.17
N PRO A 13 -21.70 -11.59 -13.90
CA PRO A 13 -22.77 -11.04 -14.73
C PRO A 13 -22.31 -10.98 -16.19
N SER A 14 -23.21 -11.17 -17.12
CA SER A 14 -22.96 -11.02 -18.55
C SER A 14 -23.32 -9.60 -19.03
N GLY A 15 -22.77 -9.20 -20.17
CA GLY A 15 -23.06 -7.91 -20.78
C GLY A 15 -22.24 -6.73 -20.25
N LEU A 16 -22.72 -5.54 -20.53
CA LEU A 16 -22.07 -4.29 -20.18
C LEU A 16 -22.69 -3.68 -18.92
N ALA A 17 -21.86 -3.12 -18.04
CA ALA A 17 -22.31 -2.16 -17.06
C ALA A 17 -21.73 -0.77 -17.42
N VAL A 18 -22.55 0.26 -17.27
CA VAL A 18 -22.21 1.64 -17.61
C VAL A 18 -22.20 2.46 -16.34
N PHE A 19 -21.02 2.93 -15.95
CA PHE A 19 -20.84 3.83 -14.81
C PHE A 19 -20.90 5.26 -15.30
N ILE A 20 -21.73 6.08 -14.69
CA ILE A 20 -21.95 7.48 -15.01
C ILE A 20 -21.52 8.29 -13.80
N SER A 21 -20.48 9.09 -13.96
CA SER A 21 -19.93 9.85 -12.84
C SER A 21 -19.77 11.33 -13.21
N PRO A 22 -20.38 12.24 -12.42
CA PRO A 22 -20.16 13.68 -12.58
C PRO A 22 -18.72 14.11 -12.34
N LEU A 23 -18.02 13.38 -11.49
CA LEU A 23 -16.64 13.66 -11.07
C LEU A 23 -15.83 12.37 -11.11
N THR A 24 -14.88 12.28 -12.02
CA THR A 24 -13.99 11.11 -12.19
C THR A 24 -12.55 11.56 -12.29
N VAL A 25 -11.64 10.94 -11.56
CA VAL A 25 -10.20 11.17 -11.75
C VAL A 25 -9.68 10.27 -12.86
N LEU A 26 -9.44 10.87 -14.02
CA LEU A 26 -8.90 10.18 -15.20
C LEU A 26 -7.39 10.34 -15.34
N PRO A 27 -6.71 9.45 -16.09
CA PRO A 27 -5.27 9.57 -16.34
C PRO A 27 -4.91 10.91 -16.99
N GLY A 28 -3.97 11.63 -16.37
CA GLY A 28 -3.48 12.92 -16.88
C GLY A 28 -4.35 14.13 -16.52
N SER A 29 -5.55 13.93 -15.98
CA SER A 29 -6.38 15.02 -15.45
C SER A 29 -5.82 15.54 -14.14
N THR A 30 -5.83 16.85 -13.94
CA THR A 30 -5.45 17.49 -12.68
C THR A 30 -6.63 17.57 -11.71
N GLU A 31 -7.84 17.66 -12.26
CA GLU A 31 -9.09 17.77 -11.50
C GLU A 31 -10.08 16.69 -11.96
N PRO A 32 -11.03 16.27 -11.11
CA PRO A 32 -12.09 15.36 -11.50
C PRO A 32 -12.98 15.97 -12.58
N GLU A 33 -13.37 15.16 -13.56
CA GLU A 33 -14.21 15.56 -14.69
C GLU A 33 -15.38 14.59 -14.90
N PRO A 34 -16.48 15.01 -15.57
CA PRO A 34 -17.56 14.10 -15.92
C PRO A 34 -17.06 12.99 -16.84
N ALA A 35 -17.54 11.76 -16.62
CA ALA A 35 -17.21 10.65 -17.52
C ALA A 35 -18.27 9.54 -17.50
N THR A 36 -18.39 8.86 -18.64
CA THR A 36 -19.08 7.57 -18.76
C THR A 36 -18.04 6.48 -18.94
N ILE A 37 -18.07 5.46 -18.08
CA ILE A 37 -17.14 4.31 -18.12
C ILE A 37 -17.96 3.07 -18.45
N VAL A 38 -17.62 2.40 -19.56
CA VAL A 38 -18.26 1.16 -19.99
C VAL A 38 -17.37 -0.01 -19.63
N ILE A 39 -17.94 -0.99 -18.95
CA ILE A 39 -17.21 -2.19 -18.54
C ILE A 39 -17.87 -3.46 -19.12
N ASN A 40 -17.06 -4.40 -19.53
CA ASN A 40 -17.50 -5.76 -19.81
C ASN A 40 -17.48 -6.57 -18.51
N GLN A 41 -18.67 -6.93 -18.02
CA GLN A 41 -18.83 -7.62 -16.73
C GLN A 41 -18.26 -9.03 -16.72
N GLU A 42 -18.26 -9.75 -17.85
CA GLU A 42 -17.76 -11.11 -17.95
C GLU A 42 -16.25 -11.20 -17.67
N ILE A 43 -15.50 -10.25 -18.22
CA ILE A 43 -14.04 -10.19 -18.03
C ILE A 43 -13.61 -9.20 -16.94
N GLY A 44 -14.52 -8.34 -16.46
CA GLY A 44 -14.26 -7.35 -15.41
C GLY A 44 -13.33 -6.23 -15.85
N LYS A 45 -13.34 -5.85 -17.13
CA LYS A 45 -12.46 -4.85 -17.72
C LYS A 45 -13.21 -3.62 -18.19
N VAL A 46 -12.55 -2.48 -18.08
CA VAL A 46 -12.98 -1.25 -18.75
C VAL A 46 -12.80 -1.43 -20.25
N VAL A 47 -13.89 -1.29 -21.03
CA VAL A 47 -13.85 -1.41 -22.49
C VAL A 47 -13.90 -0.06 -23.19
N ASP A 48 -14.47 0.96 -22.54
CA ASP A 48 -14.46 2.34 -23.03
C ASP A 48 -14.49 3.35 -21.87
N VAL A 49 -13.90 4.52 -22.10
CA VAL A 49 -13.99 5.71 -21.22
C VAL A 49 -14.35 6.89 -22.12
N ILE A 50 -15.42 7.59 -21.79
CA ILE A 50 -15.95 8.72 -22.57
C ILE A 50 -15.92 9.98 -21.68
N PRO A 51 -14.82 10.74 -21.70
CA PRO A 51 -14.67 11.95 -20.88
C PRO A 51 -15.67 13.05 -21.31
N GLY A 52 -16.09 13.87 -20.35
CA GLY A 52 -16.96 15.02 -20.58
C GLY A 52 -18.41 14.67 -20.89
N GLN A 53 -18.82 13.39 -20.89
CA GLN A 53 -20.15 12.97 -21.26
C GLN A 53 -20.78 12.07 -20.20
N LEU A 54 -22.07 12.29 -19.91
CA LEU A 54 -22.89 11.50 -18.99
C LEU A 54 -23.99 10.81 -19.78
N ILE A 55 -23.73 9.59 -20.27
CA ILE A 55 -24.64 8.80 -21.11
C ILE A 55 -25.52 7.91 -20.23
N ARG A 56 -26.83 8.19 -20.21
CA ARG A 56 -27.81 7.54 -19.32
C ARG A 56 -28.73 6.55 -20.02
N ASP A 57 -28.60 6.38 -21.32
CA ASP A 57 -29.42 5.47 -22.09
C ASP A 57 -28.60 4.71 -23.14
N GLU A 58 -29.04 3.50 -23.47
CA GLU A 58 -28.34 2.61 -24.39
C GLU A 58 -28.27 3.17 -25.81
N THR A 59 -29.27 3.98 -26.23
CA THR A 59 -29.35 4.52 -27.60
C THR A 59 -28.31 5.60 -27.88
N SER A 60 -27.79 6.21 -26.81
CA SER A 60 -26.73 7.22 -26.88
C SER A 60 -25.31 6.59 -26.89
N LEU A 61 -25.20 5.26 -26.65
CA LEU A 61 -23.95 4.51 -26.81
C LEU A 61 -23.80 4.04 -28.26
N ASP A 62 -22.60 4.15 -28.83
CA ASP A 62 -22.31 3.54 -30.13
C ASP A 62 -22.17 2.00 -29.98
N ALA A 63 -23.32 1.30 -30.05
CA ALA A 63 -23.38 -0.16 -29.86
C ALA A 63 -22.40 -0.96 -30.74
N ARG A 64 -22.00 -0.40 -31.91
CA ARG A 64 -21.03 -1.05 -32.83
C ARG A 64 -19.65 -1.23 -32.21
N LYS A 65 -19.31 -0.41 -31.19
CA LYS A 65 -18.03 -0.52 -30.45
C LYS A 65 -17.95 -1.76 -29.56
N TYR A 66 -19.09 -2.34 -29.18
CA TYR A 66 -19.17 -3.36 -28.13
C TYR A 66 -19.62 -4.73 -28.66
N GLY A 67 -19.78 -4.87 -29.99
CA GLY A 67 -20.21 -6.12 -30.63
C GLY A 67 -21.64 -6.50 -30.24
N ASP A 68 -21.85 -7.78 -29.87
CA ASP A 68 -23.16 -8.32 -29.47
C ASP A 68 -23.50 -8.09 -27.98
N LEU A 69 -22.62 -7.40 -27.23
CA LEU A 69 -22.84 -7.16 -25.80
C LEU A 69 -23.91 -6.10 -25.60
N LYS A 70 -24.93 -6.44 -24.80
CA LYS A 70 -26.01 -5.53 -24.41
C LYS A 70 -25.68 -4.86 -23.07
N VAL A 71 -26.25 -3.68 -22.86
CA VAL A 71 -26.18 -3.01 -21.55
C VAL A 71 -27.12 -3.77 -20.59
N ASP A 72 -26.52 -4.28 -19.50
CA ASP A 72 -27.24 -4.96 -18.42
C ASP A 72 -27.72 -3.95 -17.36
N LYS A 73 -26.86 -2.97 -17.05
CA LYS A 73 -27.18 -1.96 -16.02
C LYS A 73 -26.45 -0.64 -16.23
N PHE A 74 -27.08 0.41 -15.71
CA PHE A 74 -26.46 1.71 -15.48
C PHE A 74 -26.21 1.89 -13.96
N VAL A 75 -25.04 2.43 -13.62
CA VAL A 75 -24.64 2.74 -12.25
C VAL A 75 -24.34 4.23 -12.20
N GLU A 76 -25.24 5.01 -11.61
CA GLU A 76 -25.05 6.45 -11.44
C GLU A 76 -24.30 6.72 -10.14
N ILE A 77 -23.21 7.46 -10.24
CA ILE A 77 -22.46 7.97 -9.09
C ILE A 77 -23.15 9.25 -8.61
N PRO A 78 -23.52 9.36 -7.32
CA PRO A 78 -24.24 10.52 -6.81
C PRO A 78 -23.47 11.83 -7.01
N GLU A 79 -24.20 12.92 -7.11
CA GLU A 79 -23.65 14.28 -7.10
C GLU A 79 -22.75 14.52 -5.89
N GLY A 80 -21.63 15.22 -6.09
CA GLY A 80 -20.64 15.48 -5.03
C GLY A 80 -19.74 14.29 -4.69
N ARG A 81 -20.00 13.10 -5.27
CA ARG A 81 -19.11 11.93 -5.14
C ARG A 81 -18.13 11.88 -6.28
N VAL A 82 -16.92 11.42 -5.97
CA VAL A 82 -15.85 11.28 -6.96
C VAL A 82 -15.59 9.80 -7.21
N LEU A 83 -15.53 9.41 -8.48
CA LEU A 83 -15.11 8.08 -8.89
C LEU A 83 -13.59 8.07 -9.05
N LEU A 84 -12.93 7.27 -8.22
CA LEU A 84 -11.49 7.07 -8.24
C LEU A 84 -11.16 5.65 -8.74
N PRO A 85 -9.96 5.41 -9.30
CA PRO A 85 -9.49 4.04 -9.48
C PRO A 85 -9.29 3.36 -8.13
N GLY A 86 -9.39 2.03 -8.11
CA GLY A 86 -9.09 1.24 -6.92
C GLY A 86 -7.66 1.45 -6.43
N LEU A 87 -7.49 1.62 -5.12
CA LEU A 87 -6.19 1.80 -4.49
C LEU A 87 -5.38 0.50 -4.54
N VAL A 88 -4.06 0.65 -4.61
CA VAL A 88 -3.09 -0.44 -4.53
C VAL A 88 -2.18 -0.19 -3.33
N ASP A 89 -2.26 -1.06 -2.32
CA ASP A 89 -1.38 -0.99 -1.16
C ASP A 89 -0.26 -2.03 -1.29
N ALA A 90 0.93 -1.54 -1.58
CA ALA A 90 2.09 -2.37 -1.87
C ALA A 90 2.82 -2.87 -0.61
N HIS A 91 2.36 -2.47 0.59
CA HIS A 91 3.04 -2.81 1.84
C HIS A 91 2.04 -3.15 2.95
N VAL A 92 1.69 -4.42 3.07
CA VAL A 92 0.80 -4.94 4.12
C VAL A 92 1.31 -6.24 4.72
N HIS A 93 1.05 -6.45 6.01
CA HIS A 93 1.36 -7.69 6.73
C HIS A 93 0.06 -8.39 7.12
N LEU A 94 -0.35 -9.39 6.34
CA LEU A 94 -1.54 -10.21 6.63
C LEU A 94 -1.25 -11.36 7.60
N ASN A 95 0.04 -11.65 7.87
CA ASN A 95 0.51 -12.51 8.95
C ASN A 95 0.02 -13.98 8.89
N GLN A 96 -0.51 -14.41 7.77
CA GLN A 96 -1.01 -15.77 7.56
C GLN A 96 -0.19 -16.47 6.47
N PRO A 97 0.20 -17.75 6.70
CA PRO A 97 -0.11 -18.64 7.83
C PRO A 97 0.73 -18.36 9.09
N GLY A 98 0.44 -19.08 10.16
CA GLY A 98 1.23 -19.14 11.40
C GLY A 98 0.85 -18.09 12.44
N ARG A 99 0.61 -16.82 12.05
CA ARG A 99 0.16 -15.74 12.96
C ARG A 99 -1.20 -15.16 12.55
N THR A 100 -2.13 -16.02 12.18
CA THR A 100 -3.50 -15.62 11.77
C THR A 100 -4.26 -14.90 12.91
N SER A 101 -3.84 -15.06 14.16
CA SER A 101 -4.38 -14.28 15.30
C SER A 101 -4.01 -12.80 15.22
N TRP A 102 -2.90 -12.44 14.58
CA TRP A 102 -2.49 -11.04 14.41
C TRP A 102 -3.32 -10.34 13.32
N GLU A 103 -3.61 -11.02 12.21
CA GLU A 103 -4.50 -10.54 11.15
C GLU A 103 -5.12 -11.73 10.41
N GLY A 104 -4.80 -11.92 9.20
CA GLY A 104 -5.26 -12.96 8.30
C GLY A 104 -5.82 -12.39 7.02
N PHE A 105 -5.84 -13.22 5.97
CA PHE A 105 -6.31 -12.79 4.65
C PHE A 105 -7.76 -12.29 4.65
N THR A 106 -8.64 -12.92 5.45
CA THR A 106 -10.06 -12.52 5.47
C THR A 106 -10.25 -11.12 6.06
N SER A 107 -9.77 -10.88 7.29
CA SER A 107 -9.94 -9.59 7.97
C SER A 107 -9.14 -8.48 7.29
N GLY A 108 -7.90 -8.74 6.91
CA GLY A 108 -7.08 -7.75 6.23
C GLY A 108 -7.65 -7.34 4.87
N THR A 109 -8.10 -8.29 4.02
CA THR A 109 -8.71 -7.91 2.74
C THR A 109 -10.10 -7.29 2.89
N LEU A 110 -10.83 -7.59 3.97
CA LEU A 110 -12.05 -6.87 4.33
C LEU A 110 -11.75 -5.42 4.72
N ALA A 111 -10.72 -5.21 5.56
CA ALA A 111 -10.25 -3.87 5.90
C ALA A 111 -9.80 -3.10 4.66
N ALA A 112 -9.09 -3.75 3.74
CA ALA A 112 -8.67 -3.16 2.48
C ALA A 112 -9.85 -2.59 1.68
N ILE A 113 -10.86 -3.42 1.37
CA ILE A 113 -12.00 -2.96 0.56
C ILE A 113 -12.85 -1.91 1.26
N SER A 114 -12.90 -1.88 2.60
CA SER A 114 -13.63 -0.84 3.34
C SER A 114 -13.02 0.56 3.17
N GLY A 115 -11.75 0.64 2.80
CA GLY A 115 -11.03 1.88 2.51
C GLY A 115 -10.66 2.06 1.04
N GLY A 116 -11.33 1.34 0.11
CA GLY A 116 -11.10 1.51 -1.32
C GLY A 116 -9.87 0.78 -1.88
N VAL A 117 -9.17 -0.01 -1.07
CA VAL A 117 -8.01 -0.77 -1.53
C VAL A 117 -8.47 -2.05 -2.23
N THR A 118 -8.27 -2.11 -3.54
CA THR A 118 -8.68 -3.24 -4.39
C THR A 118 -7.56 -4.24 -4.65
N THR A 119 -6.33 -3.87 -4.31
CA THR A 119 -5.15 -4.72 -4.47
C THR A 119 -4.19 -4.49 -3.31
N VAL A 120 -3.75 -5.57 -2.67
CA VAL A 120 -2.71 -5.55 -1.62
C VAL A 120 -1.55 -6.47 -2.01
N ILE A 121 -0.32 -6.10 -1.63
CA ILE A 121 0.84 -6.98 -1.78
C ILE A 121 1.34 -7.34 -0.38
N ASP A 122 1.18 -8.62 -0.02
CA ASP A 122 1.50 -9.12 1.32
C ASP A 122 3.00 -9.34 1.49
N MET A 123 3.54 -8.85 2.60
CA MET A 123 4.95 -8.98 2.96
C MET A 123 5.35 -10.43 3.28
N PRO A 124 6.64 -10.80 3.07
CA PRO A 124 7.07 -12.19 3.23
C PRO A 124 7.18 -12.66 4.67
N LEU A 125 7.39 -11.73 5.60
CA LEU A 125 7.65 -12.02 7.01
C LEU A 125 6.38 -11.94 7.86
N ASN A 126 6.53 -12.26 9.13
CA ASN A 126 5.49 -12.48 10.13
C ASN A 126 4.59 -13.69 9.85
N SER A 127 4.56 -14.25 8.64
CA SER A 127 3.95 -15.55 8.38
C SER A 127 4.92 -16.70 8.69
N ILE A 128 4.42 -17.85 9.06
CA ILE A 128 5.22 -19.06 9.35
C ILE A 128 4.69 -20.19 8.45
N PRO A 129 5.51 -20.65 7.48
CA PRO A 129 6.85 -20.17 7.13
C PRO A 129 6.83 -18.79 6.45
N SER A 130 7.96 -18.06 6.58
CA SER A 130 8.21 -16.83 5.80
C SER A 130 8.37 -17.17 4.31
N THR A 131 7.99 -16.22 3.41
CA THR A 131 7.98 -16.45 1.95
C THR A 131 9.40 -16.37 1.35
N THR A 132 10.29 -17.26 1.78
CA THR A 132 11.71 -17.29 1.38
C THR A 132 12.06 -18.41 0.40
N SER A 133 11.07 -19.21 0.00
CA SER A 133 11.18 -20.28 -1.00
C SER A 133 9.85 -20.50 -1.72
N VAL A 134 9.88 -21.19 -2.87
CA VAL A 134 8.66 -21.53 -3.62
C VAL A 134 7.71 -22.38 -2.78
N GLY A 135 8.23 -23.33 -2.00
CA GLY A 135 7.42 -24.16 -1.10
C GLY A 135 6.70 -23.33 -0.03
N ALA A 136 7.37 -22.33 0.55
CA ALA A 136 6.76 -21.41 1.51
C ALA A 136 5.69 -20.52 0.84
N LEU A 137 5.94 -20.04 -0.39
CA LEU A 137 4.95 -19.31 -1.17
C LEU A 137 3.70 -20.16 -1.44
N GLU A 138 3.87 -21.43 -1.81
CA GLU A 138 2.73 -22.36 -2.04
C GLU A 138 1.88 -22.56 -0.77
N VAL A 139 2.51 -22.64 0.40
CA VAL A 139 1.81 -22.72 1.69
C VAL A 139 0.99 -21.45 1.93
N LYS A 140 1.57 -20.27 1.68
CA LYS A 140 0.89 -18.98 1.82
C LYS A 140 -0.27 -18.83 0.82
N ILE A 141 -0.08 -19.16 -0.45
CA ILE A 141 -1.12 -19.20 -1.48
C ILE A 141 -2.27 -20.11 -1.08
N LYS A 142 -1.96 -21.29 -0.56
CA LYS A 142 -2.97 -22.24 -0.06
C LYS A 142 -3.77 -21.64 1.10
N ALA A 143 -3.10 -20.99 2.05
CA ALA A 143 -3.74 -20.32 3.17
C ALA A 143 -4.67 -19.17 2.71
N ALA A 144 -4.28 -18.38 1.71
CA ALA A 144 -5.12 -17.32 1.16
C ALA A 144 -6.38 -17.84 0.41
N ARG A 145 -6.30 -19.03 -0.19
CA ARG A 145 -7.41 -19.67 -0.90
C ARG A 145 -8.42 -20.37 0.02
N PHE A 146 -7.96 -20.91 1.15
CA PHE A 146 -8.73 -21.78 2.04
C PHE A 146 -8.83 -21.18 3.44
N VAL A 147 -9.66 -20.15 3.59
CA VAL A 147 -9.95 -19.58 4.90
C VAL A 147 -11.27 -20.13 5.42
N GLY A 148 -11.23 -21.27 6.15
CA GLY A 148 -12.38 -21.92 6.76
C GLY A 148 -13.47 -22.31 5.75
N GLU A 149 -14.74 -22.23 6.17
CA GLU A 149 -15.90 -22.48 5.30
C GLU A 149 -16.06 -21.42 4.21
N ASN A 150 -15.48 -20.24 4.42
CA ASN A 150 -15.51 -19.10 3.52
C ASN A 150 -14.20 -19.02 2.72
N LYS A 151 -14.20 -19.49 1.49
CA LYS A 151 -13.05 -19.51 0.58
C LYS A 151 -12.79 -18.14 -0.04
N GLY A 152 -11.49 -17.74 -0.14
CA GLY A 152 -11.06 -16.59 -0.92
C GLY A 152 -10.84 -15.29 -0.13
N VAL A 153 -10.43 -14.28 -0.84
CA VAL A 153 -10.08 -12.94 -0.38
C VAL A 153 -11.04 -11.89 -0.95
N TYR A 154 -11.19 -10.75 -0.28
CA TYR A 154 -12.13 -9.71 -0.72
C TYR A 154 -11.53 -8.80 -1.80
N CYS A 155 -10.22 -8.55 -1.78
CA CYS A 155 -9.49 -7.82 -2.81
C CYS A 155 -8.42 -8.70 -3.45
N ASP A 156 -7.78 -8.22 -4.52
CA ASP A 156 -6.68 -8.95 -5.14
C ASP A 156 -5.44 -8.94 -4.22
N VAL A 157 -4.73 -10.07 -4.17
CA VAL A 157 -3.55 -10.25 -3.29
C VAL A 157 -2.36 -10.73 -4.12
N GLY A 158 -1.30 -9.92 -4.13
CA GLY A 158 0.02 -10.32 -4.56
C GLY A 158 0.94 -10.61 -3.38
N PHE A 159 2.15 -11.07 -3.66
CA PHE A 159 3.10 -11.50 -2.63
C PHE A 159 4.50 -10.95 -2.89
N TRP A 160 5.17 -10.47 -1.84
CA TRP A 160 6.60 -10.27 -1.84
C TRP A 160 7.31 -11.56 -1.41
N GLY A 161 8.48 -11.84 -1.99
CA GLY A 161 9.43 -12.82 -1.49
C GLY A 161 10.35 -12.21 -0.43
N GLY A 162 11.10 -13.04 0.27
CA GLY A 162 12.07 -12.60 1.27
C GLY A 162 13.50 -12.97 0.90
N ILE A 163 14.45 -12.07 1.18
CA ILE A 163 15.88 -12.35 1.20
C ILE A 163 16.29 -12.53 2.65
N VAL A 164 16.86 -13.67 2.95
CA VAL A 164 17.47 -14.03 4.25
C VAL A 164 18.83 -14.64 3.99
N PRO A 165 19.74 -14.71 4.99
CA PRO A 165 21.05 -15.30 4.81
C PRO A 165 20.99 -16.67 4.13
N GLY A 166 21.78 -16.85 3.07
CA GLY A 166 21.94 -18.14 2.40
C GLY A 166 20.82 -18.58 1.45
N ASN A 167 19.73 -17.78 1.22
CA ASN A 167 18.64 -18.20 0.34
C ASN A 167 18.74 -17.72 -1.13
N ARG A 168 19.90 -17.25 -1.55
CA ARG A 168 20.17 -16.73 -2.90
C ARG A 168 19.60 -17.61 -4.03
N GLU A 169 19.75 -18.93 -3.94
CA GLU A 169 19.30 -19.87 -4.97
C GLU A 169 17.77 -19.94 -5.14
N HIS A 170 17.01 -19.47 -4.14
CA HIS A 170 15.55 -19.45 -4.17
C HIS A 170 14.97 -18.20 -4.86
N LEU A 171 15.76 -17.14 -5.10
CA LEU A 171 15.26 -15.86 -5.58
C LEU A 171 14.72 -15.95 -7.01
N SER A 172 15.51 -16.44 -7.97
CA SER A 172 15.03 -16.62 -9.35
C SER A 172 13.85 -17.58 -9.48
N PRO A 173 13.77 -18.72 -8.75
CA PRO A 173 12.56 -19.54 -8.69
C PRO A 173 11.34 -18.81 -8.18
N LEU A 174 11.48 -17.95 -7.15
CA LEU A 174 10.37 -17.16 -6.59
C LEU A 174 9.84 -16.11 -7.59
N ILE A 175 10.71 -15.40 -8.34
CA ILE A 175 10.28 -14.49 -9.43
C ILE A 175 9.43 -15.26 -10.44
N ARG A 176 9.92 -16.43 -10.89
CA ARG A 176 9.14 -17.26 -11.83
C ARG A 176 7.83 -17.79 -11.25
N ALA A 177 7.72 -17.89 -9.94
CA ALA A 177 6.50 -18.27 -9.25
C ALA A 177 5.51 -17.10 -9.06
N GLY A 178 5.93 -15.85 -9.36
CA GLY A 178 5.06 -14.68 -9.43
C GLY A 178 5.15 -13.71 -8.26
N VAL A 179 6.20 -13.81 -7.40
CA VAL A 179 6.43 -12.76 -6.40
C VAL A 179 6.79 -11.45 -7.10
N LYS A 180 6.43 -10.32 -6.49
CA LYS A 180 6.61 -8.98 -7.07
C LYS A 180 8.01 -8.40 -6.86
N GLY A 181 8.84 -9.05 -6.07
CA GLY A 181 10.18 -8.68 -5.66
C GLY A 181 10.49 -9.24 -4.28
N PHE A 182 11.47 -8.67 -3.58
CA PHE A 182 12.00 -9.27 -2.36
C PHE A 182 12.23 -8.23 -1.27
N LYS A 183 11.72 -8.48 -0.08
CA LYS A 183 11.99 -7.72 1.14
C LYS A 183 13.22 -8.29 1.86
N CYS A 184 14.06 -7.42 2.41
CA CYS A 184 15.11 -7.77 3.37
C CYS A 184 15.19 -6.75 4.51
N PHE A 185 15.92 -7.13 5.55
CA PHE A 185 16.23 -6.30 6.70
C PHE A 185 17.74 -6.21 6.87
N LEU A 186 18.24 -5.02 7.16
CA LEU A 186 19.65 -4.76 7.45
C LEU A 186 19.91 -4.68 8.97
N ILE A 187 18.87 -4.88 9.75
CA ILE A 187 18.86 -4.99 11.21
C ILE A 187 17.88 -6.12 11.59
N GLU A 188 17.94 -6.61 12.81
CA GLU A 188 17.03 -7.67 13.28
C GLU A 188 15.55 -7.28 13.08
N SER A 189 14.80 -8.15 12.41
CA SER A 189 13.38 -7.93 12.08
C SER A 189 12.43 -8.08 13.26
N GLY A 190 12.91 -8.66 14.37
CA GLY A 190 12.10 -9.01 15.54
C GLY A 190 11.45 -10.39 15.46
N VAL A 191 11.68 -11.16 14.40
CA VAL A 191 11.20 -12.55 14.26
C VAL A 191 12.32 -13.47 13.77
N ASP A 192 12.51 -14.60 14.46
CA ASP A 192 13.63 -15.52 14.22
C ASP A 192 13.65 -16.12 12.81
N GLU A 193 12.47 -16.31 12.22
CA GLU A 193 12.33 -16.87 10.87
C GLU A 193 12.63 -15.90 9.73
N PHE A 194 13.01 -14.65 10.07
CA PHE A 194 13.38 -13.64 9.07
C PHE A 194 14.56 -12.80 9.56
N PRO A 195 15.76 -13.40 9.70
CA PRO A 195 16.95 -12.71 10.21
C PRO A 195 17.45 -11.61 9.28
N ALA A 196 18.22 -10.68 9.84
CA ALA A 196 18.91 -9.64 9.09
C ALA A 196 19.92 -10.23 8.10
N VAL A 197 20.11 -9.52 6.98
CA VAL A 197 21.12 -9.86 5.97
C VAL A 197 22.35 -8.98 6.11
N SER A 198 23.51 -9.54 5.80
CA SER A 198 24.74 -8.78 5.64
C SER A 198 24.81 -8.06 4.28
N GLU A 199 25.74 -7.12 4.16
CA GLU A 199 26.04 -6.49 2.87
C GLU A 199 26.40 -7.54 1.79
N GLU A 200 27.13 -8.59 2.16
CA GLU A 200 27.49 -9.66 1.22
C GLU A 200 26.25 -10.46 0.79
N ASP A 201 25.29 -10.74 1.68
CA ASP A 201 24.04 -11.38 1.30
C ASP A 201 23.25 -10.52 0.29
N VAL A 202 23.22 -9.19 0.51
CA VAL A 202 22.59 -8.24 -0.44
C VAL A 202 23.30 -8.31 -1.79
N ARG A 203 24.65 -8.25 -1.83
CA ARG A 203 25.46 -8.36 -3.05
C ARG A 203 25.16 -9.66 -3.80
N GLN A 204 25.06 -10.78 -3.10
CA GLN A 204 24.74 -12.07 -3.70
C GLN A 204 23.30 -12.12 -4.24
N ALA A 205 22.36 -11.47 -3.55
CA ALA A 205 20.98 -11.35 -4.03
C ALA A 205 20.91 -10.50 -5.30
N MET A 206 21.61 -9.36 -5.36
CA MET A 206 21.69 -8.52 -6.56
C MET A 206 22.25 -9.33 -7.74
N ILE A 207 23.35 -10.07 -7.55
CA ILE A 207 23.91 -10.95 -8.59
C ILE A 207 22.89 -11.99 -9.08
N ALA A 208 22.12 -12.59 -8.19
CA ALA A 208 21.12 -13.61 -8.53
C ALA A 208 19.90 -13.03 -9.28
N LEU A 209 19.65 -11.74 -9.17
CA LEU A 209 18.50 -11.03 -9.76
C LEU A 209 18.87 -10.28 -11.07
N ARG A 210 20.14 -10.22 -11.44
CA ARG A 210 20.58 -9.59 -12.69
C ARG A 210 19.82 -10.13 -13.90
N GLY A 211 19.45 -9.23 -14.81
CA GLY A 211 18.70 -9.60 -16.02
C GLY A 211 17.25 -10.03 -15.78
N SER A 212 16.75 -9.86 -14.56
CA SER A 212 15.33 -10.01 -14.22
C SER A 212 14.73 -8.65 -13.84
N ASP A 213 13.39 -8.56 -13.78
CA ASP A 213 12.70 -7.39 -13.21
C ASP A 213 12.77 -7.35 -11.68
N GLY A 214 13.78 -8.03 -11.10
CA GLY A 214 13.94 -8.16 -9.67
C GLY A 214 14.02 -6.81 -8.95
N LEU A 215 13.21 -6.66 -7.91
CA LEU A 215 13.17 -5.49 -7.05
C LEU A 215 13.55 -5.92 -5.63
N ILE A 216 14.53 -5.26 -5.02
CA ILE A 216 14.86 -5.48 -3.60
C ILE A 216 14.31 -4.32 -2.78
N LEU A 217 13.49 -4.67 -1.78
CA LEU A 217 12.87 -3.74 -0.83
C LEU A 217 13.66 -3.81 0.49
N PHE A 218 14.20 -2.68 0.92
CA PHE A 218 15.05 -2.61 2.09
C PHE A 218 14.31 -2.00 3.27
N HIS A 219 14.17 -2.76 4.36
CA HIS A 219 14.05 -2.14 5.67
C HIS A 219 15.41 -1.52 5.98
N ALA A 220 15.53 -0.24 5.69
CA ALA A 220 16.81 0.46 5.61
C ALA A 220 17.17 1.09 6.96
N GLU A 221 17.42 0.28 7.96
CA GLU A 221 18.03 0.68 9.24
C GLU A 221 19.28 -0.17 9.48
N MET A 222 20.40 0.47 9.81
CA MET A 222 21.68 -0.14 10.12
C MET A 222 22.34 0.59 11.27
N GLY A 223 22.53 -0.07 12.40
CA GLY A 223 23.17 0.52 13.57
C GLY A 223 23.27 -0.42 14.74
N GLU A 224 24.09 -0.01 15.72
CA GLU A 224 24.26 -0.76 16.95
C GLU A 224 23.24 -0.32 18.02
N PRO A 225 22.78 -1.23 18.89
CA PRO A 225 21.87 -0.89 19.96
C PRO A 225 22.40 0.28 20.83
N VAL A 226 21.58 1.30 21.02
CA VAL A 226 21.91 2.44 21.86
C VAL A 226 21.47 2.13 23.29
N HIS A 227 22.41 2.21 24.23
CA HIS A 227 22.20 1.88 25.65
C HIS A 227 22.09 3.12 26.53
N GLY A 228 21.46 2.98 27.70
CA GLY A 228 21.42 4.02 28.74
C GLY A 228 20.54 5.21 28.40
N LEU A 229 19.48 5.02 27.61
CA LEU A 229 18.65 6.08 27.07
C LEU A 229 17.59 6.64 28.04
N GLY A 230 17.38 6.02 29.19
CA GLY A 230 16.40 6.45 30.18
C GLY A 230 15.24 5.48 30.37
N ASP A 231 14.03 6.00 30.60
CA ASP A 231 12.85 5.20 30.89
C ASP A 231 12.31 4.48 29.65
N ASP A 232 12.30 3.16 29.67
CA ASP A 232 11.83 2.28 28.58
C ASP A 232 10.33 2.42 28.28
N GLN A 233 9.58 3.09 29.14
CA GLN A 233 8.14 3.34 28.97
C GLN A 233 7.84 4.45 27.96
N THR A 234 8.78 5.39 27.72
CA THR A 234 8.53 6.59 26.97
C THR A 234 8.78 6.47 25.46
N TYR A 235 7.99 7.18 24.67
CA TYR A 235 8.24 7.30 23.23
C TYR A 235 9.60 7.94 22.92
N GLN A 236 10.02 8.92 23.70
CA GLN A 236 11.29 9.63 23.53
C GLN A 236 12.51 8.70 23.70
N THR A 237 12.45 7.75 24.64
CA THR A 237 13.49 6.73 24.79
C THR A 237 13.52 5.83 23.55
N PHE A 238 12.37 5.39 23.07
CA PHE A 238 12.27 4.59 21.85
C PHE A 238 12.79 5.37 20.62
N LEU A 239 12.40 6.63 20.43
CA LEU A 239 12.87 7.47 19.33
C LEU A 239 14.41 7.60 19.33
N LYS A 240 15.01 7.87 20.50
CA LYS A 240 16.46 7.94 20.65
C LYS A 240 17.17 6.62 20.39
N SER A 241 16.51 5.48 20.62
CA SER A 241 17.07 4.14 20.37
C SER A 241 17.23 3.81 18.89
N ARG A 242 16.55 4.57 17.99
CA ARG A 242 16.57 4.39 16.54
C ARG A 242 16.82 5.75 15.84
N PRO A 243 18.05 6.28 15.95
CA PRO A 243 18.38 7.60 15.42
C PRO A 243 18.30 7.60 13.88
N ASP A 244 18.11 8.78 13.30
CA ASP A 244 18.09 9.03 11.84
C ASP A 244 19.30 8.42 11.12
N GLN A 245 20.45 8.44 11.79
CA GLN A 245 21.70 7.91 11.25
C GLN A 245 21.58 6.45 10.82
N TRP A 246 20.69 5.65 11.42
CA TRP A 246 20.53 4.26 11.01
C TRP A 246 19.92 4.14 9.60
N GLU A 247 18.96 4.99 9.26
CA GLU A 247 18.42 5.02 7.89
C GLU A 247 19.47 5.61 6.92
N VAL A 248 20.16 6.66 7.30
CA VAL A 248 21.25 7.27 6.49
C VAL A 248 22.32 6.24 6.17
N THR A 249 22.85 5.54 7.18
CA THR A 249 23.92 4.53 7.00
C THR A 249 23.48 3.38 6.10
N ALA A 250 22.26 2.90 6.27
CA ALA A 250 21.70 1.82 5.44
C ALA A 250 21.55 2.26 3.98
N ILE A 251 21.04 3.47 3.76
CA ILE A 251 20.82 4.01 2.41
C ILE A 251 22.16 4.31 1.72
N GLU A 252 23.17 4.80 2.43
CA GLU A 252 24.53 4.95 1.90
C GLU A 252 25.11 3.61 1.41
N MET A 253 24.94 2.54 2.20
CA MET A 253 25.38 1.20 1.80
C MET A 253 24.65 0.72 0.54
N ILE A 254 23.32 0.90 0.47
CA ILE A 254 22.52 0.50 -0.68
C ILE A 254 22.96 1.26 -1.94
N ILE A 255 23.14 2.58 -1.84
CA ILE A 255 23.60 3.42 -2.96
C ILE A 255 24.98 2.99 -3.44
N ARG A 256 25.91 2.69 -2.54
CA ARG A 256 27.24 2.19 -2.89
C ARG A 256 27.16 0.87 -3.67
N LEU A 257 26.29 -0.06 -3.28
CA LEU A 257 26.09 -1.31 -4.02
C LEU A 257 25.48 -1.08 -5.41
N LEU A 258 24.57 -0.13 -5.54
CA LEU A 258 24.03 0.26 -6.85
C LEU A 258 25.10 0.91 -7.74
N ASP A 259 25.97 1.75 -7.18
CA ASP A 259 27.11 2.34 -7.89
C ASP A 259 28.09 1.26 -8.40
N GLU A 260 28.39 0.26 -7.57
CA GLU A 260 29.23 -0.88 -7.94
C GLU A 260 28.60 -1.68 -9.10
N GLU A 261 27.29 -1.91 -9.09
CA GLU A 261 26.60 -2.56 -10.22
C GLU A 261 26.62 -1.69 -11.49
N ALA A 262 26.34 -0.40 -11.37
CA ALA A 262 26.32 0.52 -12.50
C ALA A 262 27.72 0.68 -13.15
N ALA A 263 28.78 0.59 -12.38
CA ALA A 263 30.16 0.63 -12.86
C ALA A 263 30.63 -0.69 -13.50
N ASN A 264 29.88 -1.79 -13.32
CA ASN A 264 30.27 -3.10 -13.85
C ASN A 264 29.82 -3.28 -15.31
N PRO A 265 30.76 -3.33 -16.30
CA PRO A 265 30.41 -3.40 -17.71
C PRO A 265 29.72 -4.71 -18.13
N THR A 266 29.68 -5.71 -17.27
CA THR A 266 28.99 -6.99 -17.54
C THR A 266 27.53 -6.97 -17.10
N VAL A 267 27.07 -5.92 -16.43
CA VAL A 267 25.69 -5.76 -15.95
C VAL A 267 24.90 -4.91 -16.94
N GLU A 268 24.13 -5.53 -17.82
CA GLU A 268 23.28 -4.83 -18.78
C GLU A 268 22.06 -4.18 -18.12
N THR A 269 21.48 -4.85 -17.12
CA THR A 269 20.32 -4.37 -16.37
C THR A 269 20.61 -4.45 -14.87
N PRO A 270 20.91 -3.31 -14.22
CA PRO A 270 21.12 -3.27 -12.77
C PRO A 270 19.89 -3.68 -12.00
N THR A 271 20.10 -4.26 -10.83
CA THR A 271 19.04 -4.61 -9.89
C THR A 271 18.36 -3.34 -9.36
N ARG A 272 17.04 -3.34 -9.34
CA ARG A 272 16.26 -2.22 -8.80
C ARG A 272 16.22 -2.29 -7.27
N ALA A 273 16.43 -1.15 -6.60
CA ALA A 273 16.33 -1.01 -5.16
C ALA A 273 15.15 -0.11 -4.77
N HIS A 274 14.56 -0.41 -3.62
CA HIS A 274 13.46 0.35 -3.07
C HIS A 274 13.61 0.50 -1.56
N ILE A 275 13.56 1.74 -1.07
CA ILE A 275 13.53 2.03 0.35
C ILE A 275 12.08 2.00 0.80
N VAL A 276 11.72 1.02 1.62
CA VAL A 276 10.35 0.94 2.17
C VAL A 276 10.23 1.84 3.40
N HIS A 277 9.00 2.31 3.67
CA HIS A 277 8.61 3.07 4.87
C HIS A 277 9.66 4.12 5.30
N LEU A 278 10.20 4.90 4.35
CA LEU A 278 11.17 5.98 4.65
C LEU A 278 10.58 6.94 5.69
N ALA A 279 11.25 7.04 6.85
CA ALA A 279 10.81 7.81 7.98
C ALA A 279 11.71 9.04 8.26
N SER A 280 13.00 8.95 7.93
CA SER A 280 13.95 10.03 8.17
C SER A 280 14.12 10.94 6.95
N ALA A 281 13.83 12.22 7.11
CA ALA A 281 14.09 13.23 6.09
C ALA A 281 15.61 13.47 5.87
N GLN A 282 16.46 13.12 6.82
CA GLN A 282 17.91 13.25 6.67
C GLN A 282 18.50 12.40 5.55
N ALA A 283 17.80 11.34 5.13
CA ALA A 283 18.20 10.49 4.00
C ALA A 283 17.79 11.06 2.62
N LEU A 284 16.91 12.06 2.55
CA LEU A 284 16.40 12.61 1.29
C LEU A 284 17.50 13.13 0.36
N PRO A 285 18.53 13.87 0.82
CA PRO A 285 19.61 14.32 -0.05
C PRO A 285 20.38 13.17 -0.74
N LEU A 286 20.57 12.04 -0.04
CA LEU A 286 21.23 10.85 -0.59
C LEU A 286 20.40 10.23 -1.72
N ILE A 287 19.09 10.11 -1.50
CA ILE A 287 18.15 9.56 -2.50
C ILE A 287 18.12 10.48 -3.73
N ALA A 288 18.08 11.80 -3.52
CA ALA A 288 18.10 12.79 -4.60
C ALA A 288 19.37 12.70 -5.44
N ASP A 289 20.55 12.63 -4.81
CA ASP A 289 21.82 12.46 -5.50
C ASP A 289 21.88 11.15 -6.30
N ALA A 290 21.50 10.03 -5.68
CA ALA A 290 21.46 8.72 -6.34
C ALA A 290 20.58 8.74 -7.60
N ARG A 291 19.40 9.35 -7.54
CA ARG A 291 18.49 9.50 -8.69
C ARG A 291 19.04 10.44 -9.75
N ALA A 292 19.69 11.53 -9.36
CA ALA A 292 20.32 12.46 -10.30
C ALA A 292 21.45 11.78 -11.09
N ARG A 293 22.10 10.77 -10.52
CA ARG A 293 23.09 9.90 -11.18
C ARG A 293 22.47 8.78 -12.02
N GLY A 294 21.14 8.65 -12.02
CA GLY A 294 20.42 7.63 -12.79
C GLY A 294 20.38 6.24 -12.14
N LEU A 295 20.69 6.11 -10.86
CA LEU A 295 20.61 4.83 -10.15
C LEU A 295 19.14 4.37 -10.03
N PRO A 296 18.83 3.07 -10.17
CA PRO A 296 17.48 2.53 -10.12
C PRO A 296 16.95 2.41 -8.68
N LEU A 297 16.86 3.56 -7.99
CA LEU A 297 16.43 3.69 -6.60
C LEU A 297 15.08 4.39 -6.52
N THR A 298 14.12 3.76 -5.85
CA THR A 298 12.80 4.31 -5.50
C THR A 298 12.59 4.31 -4.00
N SER A 299 11.60 5.06 -3.51
CA SER A 299 11.26 5.09 -2.08
C SER A 299 9.76 5.27 -1.86
N GLU A 300 9.25 4.67 -0.80
CA GLU A 300 7.91 4.91 -0.29
C GLU A 300 7.97 5.51 1.12
N THR A 301 6.90 6.18 1.52
CA THR A 301 6.64 6.52 2.92
C THR A 301 5.27 6.01 3.33
N CYS A 302 4.93 6.11 4.61
CA CYS A 302 3.68 5.58 5.14
C CYS A 302 2.72 6.69 5.56
N PHE A 303 1.42 6.36 5.59
CA PHE A 303 0.41 7.31 6.09
C PHE A 303 0.76 7.83 7.48
N HIS A 304 1.28 6.98 8.37
CA HIS A 304 1.62 7.39 9.74
C HIS A 304 2.75 8.43 9.79
N TYR A 305 3.75 8.38 8.92
CA TYR A 305 4.82 9.39 8.87
C TYR A 305 4.34 10.74 8.29
N LEU A 306 3.24 10.75 7.55
CA LEU A 306 2.65 11.97 6.99
C LEU A 306 1.54 12.57 7.85
N VAL A 307 0.98 11.80 8.81
CA VAL A 307 -0.20 12.19 9.60
C VAL A 307 0.12 12.37 11.08
N LEU A 308 1.14 11.66 11.58
CA LEU A 308 1.53 11.67 12.98
C LEU A 308 2.92 12.31 13.13
N SER A 309 3.17 12.91 14.30
CA SER A 309 4.50 13.36 14.71
C SER A 309 4.80 12.88 16.14
N SER A 310 6.07 12.72 16.46
CA SER A 310 6.50 12.37 17.82
C SER A 310 6.08 13.40 18.87
N ASP A 311 5.92 14.66 18.43
CA ASP A 311 5.47 15.76 19.27
C ASP A 311 4.01 15.62 19.71
N SER A 312 3.22 14.81 18.96
CA SER A 312 1.81 14.57 19.21
C SER A 312 1.51 13.22 19.88
N VAL A 313 2.54 12.41 20.17
CA VAL A 313 2.35 11.16 20.93
C VAL A 313 1.98 11.53 22.37
N PRO A 314 0.82 11.08 22.89
CA PRO A 314 0.42 11.43 24.24
C PRO A 314 1.43 10.95 25.29
N ALA A 315 1.72 11.80 26.25
CA ALA A 315 2.67 11.57 27.35
C ALA A 315 1.95 11.59 28.71
N ASP A 316 0.86 10.83 28.81
CA ASP A 316 0.18 10.69 30.10
C ASP A 316 0.81 9.58 30.94
N ASP A 317 0.83 9.78 32.28
CA ASP A 317 1.49 8.88 33.23
C ASP A 317 0.76 7.53 33.43
N HIS A 318 -0.38 7.32 32.77
CA HIS A 318 -1.28 6.20 33.05
C HIS A 318 -1.38 5.18 31.90
N ARG A 319 -0.90 5.56 30.70
CA ARG A 319 -0.97 4.70 29.50
C ARG A 319 0.24 4.93 28.60
N SER A 320 0.85 3.84 28.16
CA SER A 320 2.09 3.91 27.38
C SER A 320 1.91 4.27 25.89
N HIS A 321 0.68 4.34 25.37
CA HIS A 321 0.38 4.70 23.97
C HIS A 321 1.20 3.94 22.91
N THR A 322 1.50 2.68 23.17
CA THR A 322 2.36 1.84 22.31
C THR A 322 1.73 1.54 20.94
N GLU A 323 0.46 1.89 20.73
CA GLU A 323 -0.19 1.90 19.42
C GLU A 323 0.48 2.83 18.41
N TYR A 324 1.28 3.81 18.88
CA TYR A 324 2.11 4.69 18.04
C TYR A 324 3.46 4.10 17.66
N LYS A 325 3.87 2.95 18.25
CA LYS A 325 5.16 2.34 17.95
C LYS A 325 5.19 1.68 16.57
N CYS A 326 6.10 2.11 15.72
CA CYS A 326 6.50 1.47 14.47
C CYS A 326 8.02 1.58 14.28
N CYS A 327 8.60 0.80 13.41
CA CYS A 327 10.02 0.80 13.07
C CYS A 327 10.19 0.95 11.55
N PRO A 328 10.86 2.02 11.10
CA PRO A 328 11.48 3.13 11.85
C PRO A 328 10.45 3.95 12.66
N PRO A 329 10.88 4.75 13.67
CA PRO A 329 9.97 5.52 14.51
C PRO A 329 9.36 6.74 13.77
N ILE A 330 8.18 7.18 14.21
CA ILE A 330 7.61 8.47 13.86
C ILE A 330 8.49 9.56 14.48
N ARG A 331 8.92 10.53 13.65
CA ARG A 331 9.83 11.61 14.06
C ARG A 331 9.07 12.91 14.29
N GLU A 332 9.81 13.99 14.54
CA GLU A 332 9.30 15.31 14.87
C GLU A 332 8.50 15.93 13.72
N GLU A 333 7.73 16.98 14.04
CA GLU A 333 6.88 17.68 13.08
C GLU A 333 7.68 18.25 11.90
N SER A 334 8.90 18.79 12.16
CA SER A 334 9.79 19.29 11.10
C SER A 334 10.16 18.21 10.09
N ASN A 335 10.47 17.01 10.56
CA ASN A 335 10.75 15.85 9.69
C ASN A 335 9.53 15.46 8.86
N ARG A 336 8.33 15.48 9.46
CA ARG A 336 7.06 15.23 8.77
C ARG A 336 6.85 16.20 7.60
N GLU A 337 7.12 17.49 7.83
CA GLU A 337 6.99 18.51 6.80
C GLU A 337 7.99 18.33 5.65
N GLU A 338 9.21 17.89 5.93
CA GLU A 338 10.21 17.57 4.90
C GLU A 338 9.83 16.34 4.09
N LEU A 339 9.24 15.28 4.71
CA LEU A 339 8.71 14.13 3.97
C LEU A 339 7.55 14.52 3.04
N TRP A 340 6.64 15.40 3.50
CA TRP A 340 5.59 15.95 2.64
C TRP A 340 6.17 16.72 1.45
N GLN A 341 7.19 17.55 1.69
CA GLN A 341 7.88 18.26 0.61
C GLN A 341 8.47 17.29 -0.40
N ALA A 342 9.14 16.23 0.06
CA ALA A 342 9.75 15.23 -0.79
C ALA A 342 8.70 14.44 -1.62
N LEU A 343 7.53 14.15 -1.04
CA LEU A 343 6.42 13.50 -1.73
C LEU A 343 5.83 14.40 -2.82
N GLU A 344 5.61 15.67 -2.52
CA GLU A 344 5.11 16.66 -3.48
C GLU A 344 6.08 16.88 -4.65
N ASP A 345 7.37 16.91 -4.37
CA ASP A 345 8.44 17.09 -5.36
C ASP A 345 8.75 15.79 -6.15
N GLY A 346 8.12 14.67 -5.79
CA GLY A 346 8.30 13.37 -6.44
C GLY A 346 9.59 12.65 -6.09
N LEU A 347 10.27 13.06 -5.02
CA LEU A 347 11.43 12.35 -4.49
C LEU A 347 11.00 11.09 -3.72
N ILE A 348 9.86 11.13 -3.04
CA ILE A 348 9.15 9.94 -2.56
C ILE A 348 8.12 9.55 -3.61
N ASP A 349 8.12 8.29 -4.05
CA ASP A 349 7.33 7.86 -5.20
C ASP A 349 5.84 7.65 -4.86
N TYR A 350 5.54 7.12 -3.66
CA TYR A 350 4.18 6.75 -3.28
C TYR A 350 4.01 6.56 -1.77
N VAL A 351 2.76 6.36 -1.36
CA VAL A 351 2.37 6.20 0.05
C VAL A 351 1.65 4.87 0.24
N VAL A 352 1.98 4.16 1.32
CA VAL A 352 1.44 2.84 1.69
C VAL A 352 0.97 2.83 3.15
N SER A 353 0.25 1.77 3.55
CA SER A 353 -0.19 1.66 4.93
C SER A 353 0.90 1.15 5.88
N ASP A 354 1.79 0.29 5.42
CA ASP A 354 2.59 -0.58 6.27
C ASP A 354 1.73 -1.15 7.41
N HIS A 355 0.55 -1.65 7.03
CA HIS A 355 -0.36 -2.28 7.98
C HIS A 355 0.32 -3.47 8.62
N SER A 356 0.76 -3.30 9.86
CA SER A 356 1.54 -4.29 10.62
C SER A 356 0.92 -4.57 11.99
N PRO A 357 -0.24 -5.25 12.01
CA PRO A 357 -1.00 -5.54 13.22
C PRO A 357 -0.38 -6.66 14.05
N CYS A 358 -0.65 -6.60 15.35
CA CYS A 358 -0.40 -7.69 16.28
C CYS A 358 -1.56 -7.82 17.27
N ILE A 359 -1.54 -8.86 18.10
CA ILE A 359 -2.50 -9.00 19.21
C ILE A 359 -2.26 -7.91 20.25
N ALA A 360 -3.34 -7.51 20.96
CA ALA A 360 -3.30 -6.40 21.92
C ALA A 360 -2.28 -6.61 23.05
N GLU A 361 -2.06 -7.86 23.46
CA GLU A 361 -1.10 -8.23 24.50
C GLU A 361 0.33 -7.83 24.13
N MET A 362 0.70 -7.86 22.86
CA MET A 362 2.03 -7.47 22.39
C MET A 362 2.24 -5.95 22.36
N LYS A 363 1.18 -5.16 22.54
CA LYS A 363 1.24 -3.72 22.70
C LYS A 363 1.25 -3.28 24.17
N GLN A 364 1.26 -4.23 25.11
CA GLN A 364 1.37 -3.93 26.54
C GLN A 364 2.82 -3.67 26.96
N GLY A 365 2.97 -2.96 28.07
CA GLY A 365 4.28 -2.56 28.59
C GLY A 365 4.74 -1.22 28.01
N GLY A 366 6.04 -0.98 28.04
CA GLY A 366 6.66 0.25 27.55
C GLY A 366 6.98 0.22 26.06
N PHE A 367 7.35 1.38 25.54
CA PHE A 367 7.71 1.52 24.13
C PHE A 367 8.88 0.63 23.71
N MET A 368 9.86 0.37 24.58
CA MET A 368 10.98 -0.49 24.21
C MET A 368 10.55 -1.95 24.04
N GLY A 369 9.70 -2.48 24.91
CA GLY A 369 9.27 -3.88 24.89
C GLY A 369 8.09 -4.18 23.95
N ALA A 370 7.24 -3.21 23.62
CA ALA A 370 6.06 -3.42 22.79
C ALA A 370 6.43 -3.77 21.34
N TRP A 371 5.56 -4.53 20.66
CA TRP A 371 5.72 -4.82 19.23
C TRP A 371 5.63 -3.54 18.38
N GLY A 372 6.57 -3.36 17.41
CA GLY A 372 6.57 -2.28 16.45
C GLY A 372 5.66 -2.59 15.25
N GLY A 373 4.68 -1.73 14.99
CA GLY A 373 3.78 -1.85 13.84
C GLY A 373 2.47 -1.13 14.09
N ILE A 374 1.97 -0.40 13.10
CA ILE A 374 0.72 0.37 13.15
C ILE A 374 -0.34 -0.33 12.31
N SER A 375 -1.57 -0.41 12.84
CA SER A 375 -2.72 -0.93 12.11
C SER A 375 -3.48 0.24 11.47
N ALA A 376 -3.51 0.29 10.13
CA ALA A 376 -4.06 1.42 9.36
C ALA A 376 -4.84 1.01 8.11
N LEU A 377 -4.85 -0.27 7.73
CA LEU A 377 -5.47 -0.71 6.47
C LEU A 377 -6.97 -0.36 6.44
N GLY A 378 -7.39 0.29 5.36
CA GLY A 378 -8.75 0.82 5.22
C GLY A 378 -8.94 2.28 5.64
N LEU A 379 -7.94 2.92 6.27
CA LEU A 379 -8.02 4.34 6.66
C LEU A 379 -7.20 5.27 5.75
N GLY A 380 -6.28 4.72 4.97
CA GLY A 380 -5.22 5.48 4.30
C GLY A 380 -5.70 6.67 3.48
N ILE A 381 -6.72 6.48 2.62
CA ILE A 381 -7.23 7.57 1.76
C ILE A 381 -7.82 8.71 2.59
N SER A 382 -8.60 8.42 3.63
CA SER A 382 -9.20 9.44 4.50
C SER A 382 -8.14 10.17 5.33
N LEU A 383 -7.12 9.45 5.82
CA LEU A 383 -5.98 10.03 6.53
C LEU A 383 -5.23 11.03 5.64
N LEU A 384 -4.87 10.61 4.44
CA LEU A 384 -4.12 11.44 3.51
C LEU A 384 -4.94 12.62 3.02
N TRP A 385 -6.24 12.42 2.70
CA TRP A 385 -7.13 13.48 2.25
C TRP A 385 -7.35 14.54 3.33
N THR A 386 -7.49 14.12 4.58
CA THR A 386 -7.58 15.04 5.73
C THR A 386 -6.35 15.96 5.80
N GLU A 387 -5.16 15.42 5.65
CA GLU A 387 -3.92 16.22 5.68
C GLU A 387 -3.78 17.11 4.42
N ILE A 388 -4.19 16.62 3.25
CA ILE A 388 -4.25 17.42 2.01
C ILE A 388 -5.16 18.65 2.21
N CYS A 389 -6.36 18.45 2.77
CA CYS A 389 -7.29 19.57 3.05
C CYS A 389 -6.68 20.60 3.99
N LYS A 390 -6.09 20.18 5.12
CA LYS A 390 -5.41 21.08 6.07
C LYS A 390 -4.25 21.86 5.42
N ARG A 391 -3.49 21.20 4.53
CA ARG A 391 -2.42 21.85 3.78
C ARG A 391 -2.95 22.87 2.79
N ASN A 392 -4.03 22.56 2.12
CA ASN A 392 -4.68 23.47 1.19
C ASN A 392 -5.24 24.72 1.91
N GLU A 393 -5.87 24.53 3.07
CA GLU A 393 -6.36 25.65 3.91
C GLU A 393 -5.20 26.58 4.33
N ARG A 394 -4.05 26.05 4.75
CA ARG A 394 -2.84 26.84 5.06
C ARG A 394 -2.31 27.59 3.83
N ARG A 395 -2.36 26.98 2.63
CA ARG A 395 -1.94 27.61 1.37
C ARG A 395 -2.87 28.77 0.98
N GLU A 396 -4.17 28.60 1.15
CA GLU A 396 -5.17 29.65 0.93
C GLU A 396 -4.99 30.81 1.90
N ALA A 397 -4.61 30.54 3.15
CA ALA A 397 -4.26 31.56 4.13
C ALA A 397 -2.94 32.29 3.82
N GLY A 398 -2.22 31.88 2.78
CA GLY A 398 -0.98 32.53 2.34
C GLY A 398 0.29 32.07 3.05
N GLU A 399 0.21 30.99 3.84
CA GLU A 399 1.34 30.40 4.55
C GLU A 399 2.34 29.69 3.61
N SER A 400 1.91 29.38 2.39
CA SER A 400 2.74 28.77 1.36
C SER A 400 2.34 29.23 -0.04
N ARG A 401 3.32 29.39 -0.93
CA ARG A 401 3.10 29.70 -2.36
C ARG A 401 2.96 28.47 -3.25
N LYS A 402 2.92 27.25 -2.67
CA LYS A 402 2.76 26.02 -3.42
C LYS A 402 1.36 25.91 -4.03
N LYS A 403 1.28 25.18 -5.13
CA LYS A 403 0.01 24.81 -5.76
C LYS A 403 -0.85 23.96 -4.79
N GLN A 404 -2.16 24.12 -4.84
CA GLN A 404 -3.14 23.28 -4.16
C GLN A 404 -2.95 21.82 -4.57
N LEU A 405 -3.03 20.91 -3.58
CA LEU A 405 -3.06 19.48 -3.80
C LEU A 405 -4.46 19.03 -4.18
N GLN A 406 -4.55 18.10 -5.11
CA GLN A 406 -5.80 17.60 -5.68
C GLN A 406 -5.99 16.10 -5.44
N LEU A 407 -7.20 15.59 -5.67
CA LEU A 407 -7.46 14.14 -5.67
C LEU A 407 -6.60 13.39 -6.70
N ALA A 408 -6.19 14.04 -7.78
CA ALA A 408 -5.25 13.49 -8.74
C ALA A 408 -3.87 13.18 -8.14
N ASP A 409 -3.40 14.00 -7.18
CA ASP A 409 -2.15 13.74 -6.47
C ASP A 409 -2.29 12.50 -5.58
N LEU A 410 -3.42 12.37 -4.87
CA LEU A 410 -3.73 11.19 -4.05
C LEU A 410 -3.79 9.92 -4.93
N VAL A 411 -4.46 9.97 -6.08
CA VAL A 411 -4.51 8.85 -7.04
C VAL A 411 -3.11 8.51 -7.55
N ARG A 412 -2.27 9.50 -7.84
CA ARG A 412 -0.88 9.27 -8.24
C ARG A 412 -0.12 8.51 -7.16
N TRP A 413 -0.25 8.90 -5.88
CA TRP A 413 0.51 8.33 -4.76
C TRP A 413 -0.02 6.99 -4.26
N CYS A 414 -1.33 6.75 -4.31
CA CYS A 414 -1.93 5.55 -3.71
C CYS A 414 -2.51 4.54 -4.72
N CYS A 415 -2.53 4.89 -6.02
CA CYS A 415 -3.07 4.03 -7.05
C CYS A 415 -2.06 3.79 -8.18
N THR A 416 -1.69 4.86 -8.92
CA THR A 416 -0.91 4.71 -10.16
C THR A 416 0.54 4.31 -9.90
N ASN A 417 1.22 5.02 -8.98
CA ASN A 417 2.65 4.77 -8.70
C ASN A 417 2.86 3.45 -7.97
N THR A 418 1.97 3.10 -7.03
CA THR A 418 1.98 1.80 -6.35
C THR A 418 1.77 0.65 -7.33
N ALA A 419 0.76 0.78 -8.23
CA ALA A 419 0.52 -0.22 -9.28
C ALA A 419 1.73 -0.39 -10.20
N LYS A 420 2.38 0.72 -10.59
CA LYS A 420 3.60 0.70 -11.41
C LYS A 420 4.74 -0.05 -10.72
N GLN A 421 4.95 0.21 -9.42
CA GLN A 421 6.04 -0.42 -8.65
C GLN A 421 5.93 -1.95 -8.61
N VAL A 422 4.72 -2.46 -8.50
CA VAL A 422 4.44 -3.91 -8.39
C VAL A 422 4.18 -4.60 -9.75
N GLY A 423 4.49 -3.91 -10.87
CA GLY A 423 4.37 -4.47 -12.22
C GLY A 423 2.92 -4.57 -12.73
N LEU A 424 1.99 -3.78 -12.20
CA LEU A 424 0.57 -3.77 -12.58
C LEU A 424 0.15 -2.47 -13.28
N ALA A 425 1.11 -1.70 -13.80
CA ALA A 425 0.84 -0.47 -14.54
C ALA A 425 -0.14 -0.69 -15.70
N GLY A 426 -1.14 0.18 -15.83
CA GLY A 426 -2.19 0.07 -16.86
C GLY A 426 -3.23 -1.04 -16.62
N GLN A 427 -2.97 -1.96 -15.68
CA GLN A 427 -3.95 -2.97 -15.25
C GLN A 427 -4.70 -2.53 -14.00
N LYS A 428 -3.99 -1.99 -13.00
CA LYS A 428 -4.50 -1.52 -11.71
C LYS A 428 -4.20 -0.04 -11.50
N GLY A 429 -4.94 0.58 -10.57
CA GLY A 429 -4.69 1.95 -10.14
C GLY A 429 -5.00 3.02 -11.19
N VAL A 430 -5.83 2.72 -12.18
CA VAL A 430 -6.16 3.63 -13.28
C VAL A 430 -7.55 3.32 -13.84
N ILE A 431 -8.31 4.38 -14.22
CA ILE A 431 -9.57 4.25 -14.99
C ILE A 431 -9.24 4.47 -16.47
N ALA A 432 -8.94 3.39 -17.17
CA ALA A 432 -8.57 3.44 -18.58
C ALA A 432 -9.03 2.18 -19.30
N LYS A 433 -9.20 2.27 -20.62
CA LYS A 433 -9.53 1.11 -21.45
C LYS A 433 -8.50 0.00 -21.32
N GLY A 434 -8.97 -1.20 -21.04
CA GLY A 434 -8.15 -2.41 -20.81
C GLY A 434 -7.77 -2.66 -19.35
N ALA A 435 -7.88 -1.64 -18.48
CA ALA A 435 -7.65 -1.79 -17.05
C ALA A 435 -8.75 -2.67 -16.41
N ASP A 436 -8.46 -3.22 -15.23
CA ASP A 436 -9.48 -3.83 -14.38
C ASP A 436 -10.48 -2.76 -13.93
N ALA A 437 -11.76 -3.09 -13.93
CA ALA A 437 -12.81 -2.16 -13.52
C ALA A 437 -12.89 -2.07 -11.99
N ASP A 438 -11.78 -1.63 -11.38
CA ASP A 438 -11.63 -1.44 -9.96
C ASP A 438 -11.86 0.04 -9.63
N PHE A 439 -12.91 0.34 -8.86
CA PHE A 439 -13.35 1.70 -8.60
C PHE A 439 -13.66 1.94 -7.13
N VAL A 440 -13.50 3.19 -6.73
CA VAL A 440 -13.88 3.70 -5.42
C VAL A 440 -14.83 4.88 -5.58
N VAL A 441 -15.97 4.82 -4.93
CA VAL A 441 -16.87 5.97 -4.77
C VAL A 441 -16.47 6.68 -3.48
N PHE A 442 -15.98 7.90 -3.62
CA PHE A 442 -15.40 8.68 -2.54
C PHE A 442 -16.19 9.97 -2.31
N ASP A 443 -16.58 10.23 -1.07
CA ASP A 443 -17.15 11.51 -0.64
C ASP A 443 -16.04 12.37 -0.03
N PRO A 444 -15.50 13.38 -0.75
CA PRO A 444 -14.42 14.22 -0.26
C PRO A 444 -14.85 15.17 0.87
N GLU A 445 -16.16 15.42 1.02
CA GLU A 445 -16.72 16.36 2.00
C GLU A 445 -17.22 15.69 3.28
N ALA A 446 -17.33 14.36 3.28
CA ALA A 446 -17.77 13.64 4.48
C ALA A 446 -16.82 13.82 5.65
N HIS A 447 -17.36 14.05 6.84
CA HIS A 447 -16.60 14.08 8.09
C HIS A 447 -17.04 12.92 8.98
N PHE A 448 -16.09 12.27 9.62
CA PHE A 448 -16.38 11.21 10.60
C PHE A 448 -15.25 11.09 11.62
N GLN A 449 -15.60 10.65 12.82
CA GLN A 449 -14.62 10.26 13.83
C GLN A 449 -14.33 8.77 13.72
N VAL A 450 -13.07 8.38 13.75
CA VAL A 450 -12.67 6.97 13.71
C VAL A 450 -13.05 6.31 15.04
N ASP A 451 -13.95 5.37 14.98
CA ASP A 451 -14.31 4.48 16.10
C ASP A 451 -13.90 3.03 15.81
N LEU A 452 -14.16 2.14 16.76
CA LEU A 452 -13.81 0.72 16.61
C LEU A 452 -14.63 0.01 15.51
N ASP A 453 -15.81 0.52 15.16
CA ASP A 453 -16.66 -0.07 14.11
C ASP A 453 -16.18 0.30 12.71
N HIS A 454 -15.48 1.43 12.55
CA HIS A 454 -14.78 1.78 11.31
C HIS A 454 -13.62 0.83 11.01
N LEU A 455 -12.93 0.31 12.05
CA LEU A 455 -11.79 -0.58 11.89
C LEU A 455 -12.27 -1.98 11.52
N LYS A 456 -11.99 -2.44 10.29
CA LYS A 456 -12.38 -3.77 9.81
C LYS A 456 -11.29 -4.83 9.95
N PHE A 457 -10.04 -4.43 10.27
CA PHE A 457 -8.97 -5.36 10.61
C PHE A 457 -9.20 -6.04 11.98
N LYS A 458 -8.54 -7.15 12.22
CA LYS A 458 -8.82 -8.06 13.34
C LYS A 458 -8.55 -7.43 14.71
N ASN A 459 -7.34 -6.95 14.94
CA ASN A 459 -6.92 -6.39 16.22
C ASN A 459 -7.09 -4.86 16.18
N LYS A 460 -8.11 -4.36 16.85
CA LYS A 460 -8.52 -2.96 16.76
C LYS A 460 -7.69 -2.03 17.66
N VAL A 461 -6.36 -2.15 17.55
CA VAL A 461 -5.38 -1.31 18.25
C VAL A 461 -4.73 -0.40 17.22
N SER A 462 -5.04 0.91 17.28
CA SER A 462 -4.60 1.86 16.27
C SER A 462 -4.50 3.28 16.85
N PRO A 463 -3.48 4.07 16.49
CA PRO A 463 -3.34 5.46 16.94
C PRO A 463 -4.36 6.40 16.30
N TYR A 464 -5.21 5.91 15.42
CA TYR A 464 -6.19 6.70 14.71
C TYR A 464 -7.57 6.71 15.37
N VAL A 465 -7.83 5.85 16.36
CA VAL A 465 -9.09 5.84 17.11
C VAL A 465 -9.30 7.20 17.78
N GLY A 466 -10.49 7.77 17.59
CA GLY A 466 -10.87 9.09 18.11
C GLY A 466 -10.45 10.27 17.23
N LYS A 467 -9.68 10.06 16.14
CA LYS A 467 -9.32 11.15 15.20
C LYS A 467 -10.50 11.50 14.29
N ASP A 468 -10.70 12.80 14.07
CA ASP A 468 -11.65 13.31 13.09
C ASP A 468 -11.00 13.32 11.71
N LEU A 469 -11.64 12.68 10.75
CA LEU A 469 -11.19 12.57 9.38
C LEU A 469 -12.17 13.22 8.41
N ARG A 470 -11.64 13.74 7.29
CA ARG A 470 -12.38 14.23 6.14
C ARG A 470 -12.14 13.29 4.95
N GLY A 471 -13.21 13.07 4.18
CA GLY A 471 -13.19 12.17 3.04
C GLY A 471 -13.51 10.73 3.45
N ARG A 472 -14.53 10.14 2.81
CA ARG A 472 -15.02 8.80 3.16
C ARG A 472 -15.24 7.95 1.91
N VAL A 473 -14.78 6.71 1.96
CA VAL A 473 -15.12 5.70 0.95
C VAL A 473 -16.56 5.23 1.20
N GLU A 474 -17.43 5.40 0.22
CA GLU A 474 -18.82 4.96 0.27
C GLU A 474 -19.02 3.59 -0.34
N ALA A 475 -18.38 3.32 -1.49
CA ALA A 475 -18.44 2.00 -2.13
C ALA A 475 -17.11 1.64 -2.80
N THR A 476 -16.84 0.34 -2.86
CA THR A 476 -15.67 -0.22 -3.56
C THR A 476 -16.13 -1.28 -4.54
N TYR A 477 -15.64 -1.17 -5.76
CA TYR A 477 -15.90 -2.12 -6.85
C TYR A 477 -14.61 -2.83 -7.24
N LEU A 478 -14.68 -4.14 -7.37
CA LEU A 478 -13.59 -4.98 -7.85
C LEU A 478 -14.02 -5.64 -9.16
N ARG A 479 -13.37 -5.28 -10.25
CA ARG A 479 -13.72 -5.71 -11.61
C ARG A 479 -15.22 -5.54 -11.92
N GLY A 480 -15.77 -4.37 -11.55
CA GLY A 480 -17.15 -3.99 -11.78
C GLY A 480 -18.20 -4.60 -10.84
N VAL A 481 -17.77 -5.44 -9.89
CA VAL A 481 -18.63 -5.99 -8.84
C VAL A 481 -18.45 -5.21 -7.56
N MET A 482 -19.55 -4.75 -6.96
CA MET A 482 -19.54 -4.05 -5.68
C MET A 482 -19.17 -5.05 -4.57
N VAL A 483 -18.06 -4.79 -3.89
CA VAL A 483 -17.51 -5.61 -2.82
C VAL A 483 -17.69 -4.99 -1.44
N HIS A 484 -17.93 -3.68 -1.38
CA HIS A 484 -18.23 -2.95 -0.14
C HIS A 484 -19.14 -1.77 -0.43
N ASP A 485 -20.14 -1.49 0.45
CA ASP A 485 -21.05 -0.35 0.39
C ASP A 485 -21.51 0.04 1.80
N ILE A 486 -21.21 1.29 2.22
CA ILE A 486 -21.61 1.80 3.53
C ILE A 486 -23.09 2.23 3.55
N GLY A 487 -23.68 2.64 2.42
CA GLY A 487 -25.05 3.12 2.30
C GLY A 487 -26.09 2.04 2.59
N GLN A 488 -25.72 0.77 2.48
CA GLN A 488 -26.54 -0.39 2.82
C GLN A 488 -26.18 -0.99 4.19
N GLY A 489 -25.78 -0.16 5.14
CA GLY A 489 -25.41 -0.62 6.48
C GLY A 489 -24.06 -1.33 6.55
N GLY A 490 -23.14 -1.01 5.67
CA GLY A 490 -21.83 -1.66 5.58
C GLY A 490 -21.89 -3.03 4.92
N GLN A 491 -22.73 -3.17 3.91
CA GLN A 491 -22.87 -4.43 3.18
C GLN A 491 -21.52 -4.85 2.61
N ILE A 492 -21.16 -6.08 2.93
CA ILE A 492 -19.98 -6.75 2.40
C ILE A 492 -20.45 -7.62 1.23
N GLY A 493 -19.88 -7.37 0.06
CA GLY A 493 -20.09 -8.14 -1.14
C GLY A 493 -19.38 -9.50 -1.10
N PRO A 494 -19.42 -10.25 -2.20
CA PRO A 494 -18.73 -11.53 -2.30
C PRO A 494 -17.21 -11.39 -2.23
N ARG A 495 -16.52 -12.46 -1.86
CA ARG A 495 -15.05 -12.56 -1.90
C ARG A 495 -14.61 -12.76 -3.35
N TRP A 496 -14.32 -11.66 -3.99
CA TRP A 496 -14.12 -11.57 -5.43
C TRP A 496 -12.66 -11.41 -5.84
N GLY A 497 -11.75 -11.36 -4.84
CA GLY A 497 -10.32 -11.17 -5.03
C GLY A 497 -9.63 -12.38 -5.67
N ASN A 498 -8.61 -12.11 -6.45
CA ASN A 498 -7.70 -13.07 -7.05
C ASN A 498 -6.35 -13.06 -6.34
N LEU A 499 -5.60 -14.15 -6.46
CA LEU A 499 -4.16 -14.16 -6.15
C LEU A 499 -3.42 -13.87 -7.46
N ILE A 500 -2.57 -12.82 -7.44
CA ILE A 500 -1.96 -12.22 -8.64
C ILE A 500 -0.43 -12.19 -8.57
#